data_4db22c23b2025dbdbac262cbf0cdf0cb
#
_entry.id   4db22c23b2025dbdbac262cbf0cdf0cb
#
_cell.length_a   1.000
_cell.length_b   1.000
_cell.length_c   1.000
_cell.angle_alpha   90.00
_cell.angle_beta   90.00
_cell.angle_gamma   90.00
#
_symmetry.space_group_name_H-M   'P 1'
#
loop_
_entity.id
_entity.type
_entity.pdbx_description
1 polymer ?
#
loop_
_entity_poly.entity_id
_entity_poly.type
_entity_poly.pdbx_seq_one_letter_code
_entity_poly.pdbx_strand_id
1 'polypeptide(L)'
;MMAVITEARATARYVSVSPRKTRLVIDQVRGLQAEKALAVLKFLPNKPAEAVYKTIASAVANAEENLGLSRNDLVVSEIRADEGPRRQWRRFGARGRFKPITRKTSHITVVLTEKVS
;
A
#
# COMPACT_ATOMS: atom_id res chain seq x y z
N MET A 1 -25.30 3.49 -23.22
CA MET A 1 -23.85 3.61 -23.41
C MET A 1 -23.14 3.17 -22.13
N MET A 2 -22.34 2.14 -22.23
CA MET A 2 -21.61 1.66 -21.06
C MET A 2 -20.33 2.46 -20.86
N ALA A 3 -20.17 3.03 -19.67
CA ALA A 3 -18.92 3.63 -19.30
C ALA A 3 -17.91 2.51 -19.01
N VAL A 4 -16.79 2.52 -19.73
CA VAL A 4 -15.71 1.58 -19.44
C VAL A 4 -14.88 2.19 -18.31
N ILE A 5 -14.96 1.58 -17.14
CA ILE A 5 -14.12 1.96 -16.01
C ILE A 5 -12.84 1.14 -16.11
N THR A 6 -11.73 1.83 -16.36
CA THR A 6 -10.43 1.18 -16.46
C THR A 6 -9.72 1.30 -15.12
N GLU A 7 -9.49 0.16 -14.49
CA GLU A 7 -8.84 0.09 -13.17
C GLU A 7 -7.61 -0.79 -13.23
N ALA A 8 -6.57 -0.38 -12.54
CA ALA A 8 -5.40 -1.21 -12.27
C ALA A 8 -5.31 -1.42 -10.77
N ARG A 9 -5.06 -2.65 -10.37
CA ARG A 9 -5.03 -3.03 -8.95
C ARG A 9 -3.72 -3.72 -8.63
N ALA A 10 -3.21 -3.45 -7.44
CA ALA A 10 -2.08 -4.18 -6.87
C ALA A 10 -2.33 -4.40 -5.38
N THR A 11 -1.88 -5.55 -4.90
CA THR A 11 -2.01 -5.91 -3.50
C THR A 11 -0.68 -6.44 -2.99
N ALA A 12 -0.19 -5.87 -1.90
CA ALA A 12 0.96 -6.41 -1.18
C ALA A 12 0.44 -7.11 0.07
N ARG A 13 0.70 -8.41 0.17
CA ARG A 13 0.21 -9.23 1.28
C ARG A 13 1.30 -9.49 2.30
N TYR A 14 0.89 -9.64 3.56
CA TYR A 14 1.79 -10.01 4.67
C TYR A 14 2.96 -9.05 4.85
N VAL A 15 2.73 -7.77 4.61
CA VAL A 15 3.76 -6.76 4.82
C VAL A 15 3.99 -6.57 6.31
N SER A 16 5.24 -6.62 6.75
CA SER A 16 5.62 -6.53 8.18
C SER A 16 5.54 -5.10 8.69
N VAL A 17 4.37 -4.49 8.61
CA VAL A 17 4.11 -3.14 9.10
C VAL A 17 2.77 -3.11 9.84
N SER A 18 2.67 -2.23 10.82
CA SER A 18 1.43 -2.04 11.56
C SER A 18 0.35 -1.41 10.67
N PRO A 19 -0.88 -1.95 10.63
CA PRO A 19 -1.95 -1.34 9.86
C PRO A 19 -2.23 0.10 10.27
N ARG A 20 -2.15 0.40 11.56
CA ARG A 20 -2.38 1.74 12.08
C ARG A 20 -1.40 2.76 11.51
N LYS A 21 -0.10 2.43 11.53
CA LYS A 21 0.95 3.30 11.00
C LYS A 21 0.85 3.43 9.49
N THR A 22 0.49 2.34 8.83
CA THR A 22 0.32 2.31 7.38
C THR A 22 -0.84 3.20 6.94
N ARG A 23 -1.95 3.20 7.69
CA ARG A 23 -3.11 4.05 7.39
C ARG A 23 -2.79 5.54 7.47
N LEU A 24 -1.90 5.94 8.38
CA LEU A 24 -1.45 7.33 8.45
C LEU A 24 -0.73 7.76 7.17
N VAL A 25 0.06 6.87 6.60
CA VAL A 25 0.76 7.13 5.33
C VAL A 25 -0.24 7.14 4.18
N ILE A 26 -1.15 6.18 4.14
CA ILE A 26 -2.15 6.04 3.09
C ILE A 26 -3.03 7.29 3.00
N ASP A 27 -3.42 7.86 4.13
CA ASP A 27 -4.27 9.04 4.16
C ASP A 27 -3.64 10.24 3.47
N GLN A 28 -2.32 10.29 3.39
CA GLN A 28 -1.60 11.38 2.73
C GLN A 28 -1.62 11.27 1.20
N VAL A 29 -1.84 10.07 0.67
CA VAL A 29 -1.76 9.83 -0.78
C VAL A 29 -3.09 9.50 -1.43
N ARG A 30 -4.13 9.29 -0.62
CA ARG A 30 -5.46 8.97 -1.16
C ARG A 30 -5.99 10.11 -2.01
N GLY A 31 -6.43 9.80 -3.22
CA GLY A 31 -6.99 10.79 -4.14
C GLY A 31 -5.97 11.57 -4.96
N LEU A 32 -4.67 11.34 -4.72
CA LEU A 32 -3.63 12.00 -5.49
C LEU A 32 -3.39 11.31 -6.84
N GLN A 33 -2.88 12.08 -7.79
CA GLN A 33 -2.32 11.49 -9.00
C GLN A 33 -1.20 10.53 -8.64
N ALA A 34 -1.08 9.43 -9.38
CA ALA A 34 -0.13 8.36 -9.03
C ALA A 34 1.32 8.87 -8.92
N GLU A 35 1.77 9.70 -9.84
CA GLU A 35 3.14 10.25 -9.77
C GLU A 35 3.35 11.14 -8.54
N LYS A 36 2.35 11.94 -8.21
CA LYS A 36 2.42 12.78 -7.00
C LYS A 36 2.45 11.95 -5.75
N ALA A 37 1.64 10.88 -5.70
CA ALA A 37 1.64 9.95 -4.59
C ALA A 37 3.02 9.31 -4.40
N LEU A 38 3.63 8.86 -5.49
CA LEU A 38 4.98 8.28 -5.44
C LEU A 38 6.01 9.29 -4.96
N ALA A 39 5.92 10.53 -5.42
CA ALA A 39 6.83 11.60 -5.00
C ALA A 39 6.71 11.89 -3.51
N VAL A 40 5.48 11.98 -3.00
CA VAL A 40 5.24 12.22 -1.57
C VAL A 40 5.82 11.08 -0.73
N LEU A 41 5.57 9.83 -1.13
CA LEU A 41 6.04 8.66 -0.38
C LEU A 41 7.56 8.54 -0.36
N LYS A 42 8.21 9.00 -1.43
CA LYS A 42 9.66 8.94 -1.55
C LYS A 42 10.37 9.79 -0.48
N PHE A 43 9.72 10.86 -0.03
CA PHE A 43 10.26 11.76 0.98
C PHE A 43 9.90 11.37 2.41
N LEU A 44 9.03 10.40 2.61
CA LEU A 44 8.65 9.94 3.93
C LEU A 44 9.65 8.89 4.43
N PRO A 45 10.29 9.10 5.59
CA PRO A 45 11.35 8.19 6.05
C PRO A 45 10.81 6.98 6.81
N ASN A 46 9.58 6.60 6.60
CA ASN A 46 8.92 5.53 7.34
C ASN A 46 8.91 4.22 6.55
N LYS A 47 9.06 3.10 7.26
CA LYS A 47 8.96 1.78 6.64
C LYS A 47 7.60 1.54 5.97
N PRO A 48 6.46 1.93 6.56
CA PRO A 48 5.18 1.82 5.86
C PRO A 48 5.12 2.59 4.56
N ALA A 49 5.79 3.75 4.47
CA ALA A 49 5.83 4.54 3.24
C ALA A 49 6.52 3.78 2.10
N GLU A 50 7.58 3.05 2.40
CA GLU A 50 8.27 2.22 1.41
C GLU A 50 7.35 1.13 0.87
N ALA A 51 6.62 0.45 1.74
CA ALA A 51 5.69 -0.61 1.36
C ALA A 51 4.56 -0.05 0.49
N VAL A 52 3.99 1.09 0.84
CA VAL A 52 2.94 1.74 0.07
C VAL A 52 3.48 2.20 -1.28
N TYR A 53 4.70 2.77 -1.30
CA TYR A 53 5.36 3.16 -2.55
C TYR A 53 5.47 2.00 -3.52
N LYS A 54 5.98 0.87 -3.04
CA LYS A 54 6.16 -0.32 -3.89
C LYS A 54 4.83 -0.85 -4.42
N THR A 55 3.77 -0.80 -3.62
CA THR A 55 2.45 -1.26 -4.02
C THR A 55 1.87 -0.35 -5.11
N ILE A 56 1.98 0.96 -4.94
CA ILE A 56 1.52 1.93 -5.95
C ILE A 56 2.34 1.78 -7.23
N ALA A 57 3.67 1.66 -7.12
CA ALA A 57 4.53 1.48 -8.28
C ALA A 57 4.16 0.20 -9.06
N SER A 58 3.84 -0.88 -8.35
CA SER A 58 3.37 -2.12 -8.95
C SER A 58 2.05 -1.91 -9.71
N ALA A 59 1.10 -1.18 -9.12
CA ALA A 59 -0.17 -0.87 -9.77
C ALA A 59 0.03 -0.01 -11.02
N VAL A 60 0.93 0.96 -10.97
CA VAL A 60 1.28 1.80 -12.13
C VAL A 60 1.87 0.93 -13.24
N ALA A 61 2.78 0.04 -12.91
CA ALA A 61 3.37 -0.88 -13.89
C ALA A 61 2.30 -1.76 -14.54
N ASN A 62 1.36 -2.28 -13.74
CA ASN A 62 0.24 -3.07 -14.26
C ASN A 62 -0.62 -2.26 -15.23
N ALA A 63 -0.89 -1.00 -14.90
CA ALA A 63 -1.68 -0.13 -15.76
C ALA A 63 -0.99 0.15 -17.10
N GLU A 64 0.31 0.43 -17.06
CA GLU A 64 1.08 0.70 -18.26
C GLU A 64 1.24 -0.53 -19.15
N GLU A 65 1.61 -1.66 -18.56
CA GLU A 65 1.94 -2.88 -19.31
C GLU A 65 0.71 -3.64 -19.81
N ASN A 66 -0.31 -3.75 -18.96
CA ASN A 66 -1.47 -4.59 -19.27
C ASN A 66 -2.62 -3.81 -19.90
N LEU A 67 -2.74 -2.53 -19.61
CA LEU A 67 -3.86 -1.71 -20.05
C LEU A 67 -3.43 -0.58 -21.00
N GLY A 68 -2.14 -0.37 -21.19
CA GLY A 68 -1.64 0.67 -22.05
C GLY A 68 -1.92 2.09 -21.59
N LEU A 69 -2.16 2.29 -20.30
CA LEU A 69 -2.49 3.59 -19.74
C LEU A 69 -1.23 4.41 -19.44
N SER A 70 -1.36 5.73 -19.53
CA SER A 70 -0.28 6.63 -19.17
C SER A 70 -0.31 6.89 -17.65
N ARG A 71 0.85 6.84 -17.01
CA ARG A 71 0.93 7.12 -15.57
C ARG A 71 0.48 8.53 -15.20
N ASN A 72 0.55 9.45 -16.14
CA ASN A 72 0.10 10.83 -15.90
C ASN A 72 -1.41 10.93 -15.72
N ASP A 73 -2.15 9.96 -16.24
CA ASP A 73 -3.61 9.95 -16.21
C ASP A 73 -4.16 9.10 -15.07
N LEU A 74 -3.28 8.51 -14.25
CA LEU A 74 -3.70 7.62 -13.19
C LEU A 74 -3.87 8.37 -11.87
N VAL A 75 -4.94 8.04 -11.16
CA VAL A 75 -5.26 8.60 -9.85
C VAL A 75 -5.43 7.46 -8.84
N VAL A 76 -4.93 7.64 -7.64
CA VAL A 76 -5.15 6.69 -6.55
C VAL A 76 -6.59 6.84 -6.09
N SER A 77 -7.50 6.06 -6.66
CA SER A 77 -8.92 6.16 -6.37
C SER A 77 -9.29 5.45 -5.08
N GLU A 78 -8.62 4.33 -4.81
CA GLU A 78 -8.85 3.57 -3.59
C GLU A 78 -7.51 3.04 -3.10
N ILE A 79 -7.27 3.16 -1.81
CA ILE A 79 -6.10 2.58 -1.16
C ILE A 79 -6.47 2.26 0.27
N ARG A 80 -6.12 1.06 0.72
CA ARG A 80 -6.42 0.63 2.07
C ARG A 80 -5.35 -0.31 2.61
N ALA A 81 -5.26 -0.36 3.91
CA ALA A 81 -4.44 -1.32 4.62
C ALA A 81 -5.35 -2.15 5.52
N ASP A 82 -5.45 -3.43 5.23
CA ASP A 82 -6.21 -4.38 6.02
C ASP A 82 -5.29 -5.10 6.99
N GLU A 83 -5.81 -5.45 8.16
CA GLU A 83 -5.05 -6.18 9.15
C GLU A 83 -4.81 -7.60 8.67
N GLY A 84 -3.55 -8.00 8.64
CA GLY A 84 -3.15 -9.36 8.34
C GLY A 84 -3.04 -10.21 9.60
N PRO A 85 -2.64 -11.48 9.47
CA PRO A 85 -2.48 -12.35 10.63
C PRO A 85 -1.42 -11.82 11.58
N ARG A 86 -1.71 -11.92 12.86
CA ARG A 86 -0.76 -11.57 13.90
C ARG A 86 0.06 -12.80 14.23
N ARG A 87 1.38 -12.65 14.26
CA ARG A 87 2.28 -13.71 14.66
C ARG A 87 2.77 -13.40 16.06
N GLN A 88 2.58 -14.35 16.98
CA GLN A 88 3.14 -14.27 18.29
C GLN A 88 4.44 -15.04 18.33
N TRP A 89 5.49 -14.37 18.74
CA TRP A 89 6.79 -14.97 18.94
C TRP A 89 7.08 -15.02 20.43
N ARG A 90 7.70 -16.10 20.87
CA ARG A 90 8.15 -16.22 22.26
C ARG A 90 9.64 -15.94 22.33
N ARG A 91 10.01 -15.01 23.18
CA ARG A 91 11.40 -14.74 23.49
C ARG A 91 11.71 -15.15 24.91
N PHE A 92 12.95 -15.64 25.12
CA PHE A 92 13.45 -15.83 26.45
C PHE A 92 13.65 -14.46 27.11
N GLY A 93 12.94 -14.22 28.21
CA GLY A 93 13.19 -13.08 29.07
C GLY A 93 14.27 -13.40 30.09
N ALA A 94 14.60 -12.43 30.95
CA ALA A 94 15.52 -12.64 32.05
C ALA A 94 15.03 -13.79 32.94
N ARG A 95 15.92 -14.65 33.38
CA ARG A 95 15.64 -15.82 34.26
C ARG A 95 14.75 -16.89 33.60
N GLY A 96 14.87 -17.06 32.28
CA GLY A 96 14.18 -18.11 31.55
C GLY A 96 12.69 -17.88 31.33
N ARG A 97 12.19 -16.67 31.53
CA ARG A 97 10.79 -16.33 31.26
C ARG A 97 10.58 -16.02 29.78
N PHE A 98 9.51 -16.57 29.23
CA PHE A 98 9.10 -16.26 27.86
C PHE A 98 8.33 -14.94 27.81
N LYS A 99 8.74 -14.03 26.92
CA LYS A 99 7.98 -12.81 26.62
C LYS A 99 7.32 -12.96 25.27
N PRO A 100 5.98 -12.90 25.19
CA PRO A 100 5.31 -12.93 23.90
C PRO A 100 5.56 -11.62 23.15
N ILE A 101 5.93 -11.75 21.87
CA ILE A 101 6.06 -10.60 20.98
C ILE A 101 5.01 -10.77 19.89
N THR A 102 4.14 -9.78 19.74
CA THR A 102 3.14 -9.77 18.68
C THR A 102 3.66 -8.96 17.50
N ARG A 103 3.80 -9.60 16.36
CA ARG A 103 4.13 -8.91 15.11
C ARG A 103 2.86 -8.75 14.30
N LYS A 104 2.54 -7.51 13.97
CA LYS A 104 1.38 -7.19 13.14
C LYS A 104 1.80 -7.15 11.68
N THR A 105 0.93 -7.66 10.81
CA THR A 105 1.13 -7.57 9.37
C THR A 105 -0.04 -6.83 8.75
N SER A 106 0.17 -6.32 7.54
CA SER A 106 -0.86 -5.60 6.79
C SER A 106 -0.95 -6.12 5.36
N HIS A 107 -2.14 -6.06 4.81
CA HIS A 107 -2.37 -6.25 3.38
C HIS A 107 -2.71 -4.88 2.79
N ILE A 108 -1.89 -4.41 1.88
CA ILE A 108 -2.08 -3.11 1.25
C ILE A 108 -2.68 -3.31 -0.13
N THR A 109 -3.83 -2.70 -0.39
CA THR A 109 -4.50 -2.77 -1.67
C THR A 109 -4.59 -1.38 -2.27
N VAL A 110 -4.18 -1.25 -3.52
CA VAL A 110 -4.24 0.01 -4.27
C VAL A 110 -5.07 -0.22 -5.53
N VAL A 111 -6.00 0.68 -5.79
CA VAL A 111 -6.74 0.73 -7.05
C VAL A 111 -6.46 2.07 -7.71
N LEU A 112 -5.91 2.02 -8.91
CA LEU A 112 -5.68 3.20 -9.74
C LEU A 112 -6.74 3.24 -10.82
N THR A 113 -7.30 4.42 -11.05
CA THR A 113 -8.26 4.63 -12.13
C THR A 113 -7.74 5.68 -13.08
N GLU A 114 -8.13 5.57 -14.34
CA GLU A 114 -7.81 6.58 -15.33
C GLU A 114 -8.63 7.83 -15.04
N LYS A 115 -7.96 8.98 -15.02
CA LYS A 115 -8.64 10.24 -14.83
C LYS A 115 -9.40 10.61 -16.10
N VAL A 116 -10.71 10.69 -15.98
CA VAL A 116 -11.57 11.17 -17.05
C VAL A 116 -11.72 12.67 -16.85
N SER A 117 -11.18 13.43 -17.78
CA SER A 117 -11.31 14.88 -17.78
C SER A 117 -12.61 15.32 -18.47
#